data_1c95eb09f284d41ecb73475dd44288ea
#
_entry.id   1c95eb09f284d41ecb73475dd44288ea
#
_cell.length_a   1.000
_cell.length_b   1.000
_cell.length_c   1.000
_cell.angle_alpha   90.00
_cell.angle_beta   90.00
_cell.angle_gamma   90.00
#
_symmetry.space_group_name_H-M   'P 1'
#
loop_
_entity.id
_entity.type
_entity.pdbx_description
1 polymer ?
#
loop_
_entity_poly.entity_id
_entity_poly.type
_entity_poly.pdbx_seq_one_letter_code
_entity_poly.pdbx_strand_id
1 'polypeptide(L)'
;YAAMISYLDEIVGSLTQKLKEINQFENTIIMFTSDNGVTHLDQVDSGFFNSSAMFSDNVDMVKGSLFEGGIRVPSFVTWPRKIKEGSFSNHISSTQDFYATILDLFKIKKPNHITGLSFLPTLLGKKQNKHEYLYWETNSRQGQQALRMDKWKAIRRNIATGNKEIELFDLTLDTKEKNDVSKSNLDVISQIEIIFKEARTTPTLKNFYIKGLDF
;
A
#
# COMPACT_ATOMS: atom_id res chain seq x y z
N TYR A 1 -15.76 -6.28 -16.60
CA TYR A 1 -14.56 -6.18 -15.74
C TYR A 1 -13.40 -6.96 -16.33
N ALA A 2 -13.53 -8.27 -16.61
CA ALA A 2 -12.47 -9.10 -17.21
C ALA A 2 -11.93 -8.50 -18.53
N ALA A 3 -12.80 -8.05 -19.42
CA ALA A 3 -12.40 -7.41 -20.67
C ALA A 3 -11.59 -6.12 -20.45
N MET A 4 -11.90 -5.34 -19.41
CA MET A 4 -11.10 -4.17 -19.05
C MET A 4 -9.67 -4.55 -18.59
N ILE A 5 -9.54 -5.62 -17.81
CA ILE A 5 -8.22 -6.13 -17.39
C ILE A 5 -7.44 -6.66 -18.61
N SER A 6 -8.07 -7.41 -19.49
CA SER A 6 -7.42 -7.87 -20.74
C SER A 6 -6.98 -6.70 -21.62
N TYR A 7 -7.80 -5.66 -21.73
CA TYR A 7 -7.44 -4.48 -22.50
C TYR A 7 -6.27 -3.70 -21.85
N LEU A 8 -6.23 -3.61 -20.52
CA LEU A 8 -5.08 -3.06 -19.81
C LEU A 8 -3.80 -3.84 -20.10
N ASP A 9 -3.87 -5.15 -20.11
CA ASP A 9 -2.74 -6.02 -20.45
C ASP A 9 -2.26 -5.79 -21.90
N GLU A 10 -3.17 -5.65 -22.86
CA GLU A 10 -2.85 -5.29 -24.26
C GLU A 10 -2.13 -3.94 -24.36
N ILE A 11 -2.56 -2.93 -23.57
CA ILE A 11 -1.91 -1.62 -23.54
C ILE A 11 -0.46 -1.75 -23.04
N VAL A 12 -0.24 -2.48 -21.95
CA VAL A 12 1.10 -2.71 -21.40
C VAL A 12 1.96 -3.48 -22.40
N GLY A 13 1.38 -4.49 -23.06
CA GLY A 13 2.02 -5.25 -24.15
C GLY A 13 2.44 -4.36 -25.32
N SER A 14 1.55 -3.48 -25.78
CA SER A 14 1.80 -2.54 -26.88
C SER A 14 2.92 -1.55 -26.57
N LEU A 15 2.92 -0.99 -25.33
CA LEU A 15 4.00 -0.11 -24.86
C LEU A 15 5.35 -0.83 -24.83
N THR A 16 5.36 -2.06 -24.31
CA THR A 16 6.56 -2.90 -24.25
C THR A 16 7.09 -3.22 -25.64
N GLN A 17 6.21 -3.58 -26.59
CA GLN A 17 6.56 -3.84 -27.96
C GLN A 17 7.14 -2.59 -28.62
N LYS A 18 6.52 -1.43 -28.41
CA LYS A 18 7.01 -0.17 -28.95
C LYS A 18 8.42 0.17 -28.46
N LEU A 19 8.70 -0.03 -27.18
CA LEU A 19 10.03 0.16 -26.59
C LEU A 19 11.07 -0.76 -27.23
N LYS A 20 10.70 -2.02 -27.57
CA LYS A 20 11.58 -2.94 -28.29
C LYS A 20 11.86 -2.48 -29.70
N GLU A 21 10.85 -2.05 -30.45
CA GLU A 21 10.97 -1.54 -31.82
C GLU A 21 11.94 -0.35 -31.95
N ILE A 22 11.91 0.55 -30.95
CA ILE A 22 12.81 1.72 -30.92
C ILE A 22 14.13 1.45 -30.17
N ASN A 23 14.43 0.19 -29.82
CA ASN A 23 15.64 -0.25 -29.12
C ASN A 23 15.84 0.44 -27.75
N GLN A 24 14.76 0.78 -27.05
CA GLN A 24 14.83 1.41 -25.72
C GLN A 24 14.40 0.47 -24.57
N PHE A 25 13.84 -0.69 -24.86
CA PHE A 25 13.31 -1.60 -23.83
C PHE A 25 14.38 -1.98 -22.79
N GLU A 26 15.58 -2.32 -23.23
CA GLU A 26 16.69 -2.71 -22.35
C GLU A 26 17.15 -1.59 -21.39
N ASN A 27 16.92 -0.34 -21.77
CA ASN A 27 17.32 0.84 -20.98
C ASN A 27 16.14 1.56 -20.32
N THR A 28 14.97 0.95 -20.31
CA THR A 28 13.75 1.50 -19.69
C THR A 28 13.38 0.71 -18.44
N ILE A 29 13.08 1.43 -17.37
CA ILE A 29 12.42 0.85 -16.19
C ILE A 29 10.91 1.03 -16.36
N ILE A 30 10.17 -0.07 -16.28
CA ILE A 30 8.71 -0.07 -16.30
C ILE A 30 8.24 -0.49 -14.91
N MET A 31 7.44 0.35 -14.27
CA MET A 31 6.83 0.09 -12.97
C MET A 31 5.32 0.04 -13.15
N PHE A 32 4.71 -1.05 -12.73
CA PHE A 32 3.26 -1.25 -12.76
C PHE A 32 2.74 -1.50 -11.36
N THR A 33 1.69 -0.80 -10.98
CA THR A 33 0.99 -0.98 -9.70
C THR A 33 -0.45 -0.49 -9.81
N SER A 34 -1.23 -0.65 -8.76
CA SER A 34 -2.57 -0.08 -8.60
C SER A 34 -2.56 1.02 -7.54
N ASP A 35 -3.52 1.93 -7.61
CA ASP A 35 -3.72 3.02 -6.64
C ASP A 35 -4.37 2.52 -5.33
N ASN A 36 -5.22 1.49 -5.42
CA ASN A 36 -5.92 0.87 -4.29
C ASN A 36 -6.29 -0.58 -4.61
N GLY A 37 -6.78 -1.27 -3.59
CA GLY A 37 -7.26 -2.64 -3.71
C GLY A 37 -8.54 -2.77 -4.54
N VAL A 38 -9.04 -4.00 -4.61
CA VAL A 38 -10.17 -4.40 -5.46
C VAL A 38 -11.43 -3.57 -5.16
N THR A 39 -12.15 -3.19 -6.24
CA THR A 39 -13.46 -2.54 -6.11
C THR A 39 -14.56 -3.55 -5.76
N HIS A 40 -15.58 -3.07 -5.04
CA HIS A 40 -16.81 -3.80 -4.69
C HIS A 40 -18.06 -3.10 -5.25
N LEU A 41 -17.88 -2.26 -6.29
CA LEU A 41 -19.01 -1.55 -6.90
C LEU A 41 -20.04 -2.55 -7.42
N ASP A 42 -21.32 -2.21 -7.31
CA ASP A 42 -22.50 -3.06 -7.60
C ASP A 42 -22.47 -3.74 -8.98
N GLN A 43 -21.70 -3.21 -9.92
CA GLN A 43 -21.57 -3.76 -11.29
C GLN A 43 -20.43 -4.77 -11.43
N VAL A 44 -19.69 -5.05 -10.35
CA VAL A 44 -18.58 -6.03 -10.36
C VAL A 44 -18.87 -7.12 -9.34
N ASP A 45 -19.09 -8.33 -9.82
CA ASP A 45 -19.17 -9.51 -8.95
C ASP A 45 -17.77 -9.83 -8.40
N SER A 46 -17.48 -9.24 -7.23
CA SER A 46 -16.21 -9.45 -6.54
C SER A 46 -16.05 -10.89 -6.04
N GLY A 47 -17.15 -11.58 -5.75
CA GLY A 47 -17.15 -12.98 -5.35
C GLY A 47 -16.76 -13.89 -6.52
N PHE A 48 -17.27 -13.65 -7.73
CA PHE A 48 -16.92 -14.40 -8.93
C PHE A 48 -15.43 -14.30 -9.27
N PHE A 49 -14.88 -13.07 -9.26
CA PHE A 49 -13.47 -12.87 -9.60
C PHE A 49 -12.51 -13.18 -8.46
N ASN A 50 -12.99 -13.13 -7.22
CA ASN A 50 -12.22 -13.40 -6.01
C ASN A 50 -10.82 -12.73 -5.99
N SER A 51 -10.72 -11.54 -6.55
CA SER A 51 -9.45 -10.85 -6.79
C SER A 51 -8.75 -10.40 -5.50
N SER A 52 -9.47 -10.34 -4.37
CA SER A 52 -8.93 -10.02 -3.03
C SER A 52 -8.64 -11.27 -2.18
N ALA A 53 -8.85 -12.48 -2.70
CA ALA A 53 -8.85 -13.73 -1.93
C ALA A 53 -7.66 -13.94 -0.99
N MET A 54 -6.49 -13.43 -1.33
CA MET A 54 -5.29 -13.52 -0.49
C MET A 54 -5.38 -12.61 0.75
N PHE A 55 -6.12 -11.50 0.67
CA PHE A 55 -6.11 -10.44 1.67
C PHE A 55 -7.47 -10.15 2.27
N SER A 56 -8.56 -10.57 1.65
CA SER A 56 -9.90 -10.38 2.19
C SER A 56 -10.92 -11.34 1.57
N ASP A 57 -11.80 -11.89 2.42
CA ASP A 57 -13.03 -12.56 2.02
C ASP A 57 -14.26 -11.64 2.23
N ASN A 58 -14.05 -10.39 2.65
CA ASN A 58 -15.08 -9.45 3.02
C ASN A 58 -15.04 -8.20 2.12
N VAL A 59 -16.14 -7.89 1.46
CA VAL A 59 -16.31 -6.71 0.60
C VAL A 59 -16.12 -5.38 1.35
N ASP A 60 -16.30 -5.36 2.66
CA ASP A 60 -16.05 -4.17 3.48
C ASP A 60 -14.56 -3.93 3.76
N MET A 61 -13.71 -4.90 3.46
CA MET A 61 -12.27 -4.83 3.69
C MET A 61 -11.45 -4.63 2.42
N VAL A 62 -12.09 -4.18 1.33
CA VAL A 62 -11.45 -3.86 0.04
C VAL A 62 -11.45 -2.35 -0.20
N LYS A 63 -11.44 -1.88 -1.44
CA LYS A 63 -11.37 -0.44 -1.81
C LYS A 63 -12.20 0.46 -0.88
N GLY A 64 -11.58 1.53 -0.38
CA GLY A 64 -12.18 2.46 0.59
C GLY A 64 -12.01 2.04 2.06
N SER A 65 -11.34 0.90 2.33
CA SER A 65 -10.90 0.51 3.66
C SER A 65 -9.38 0.55 3.78
N LEU A 66 -8.87 0.56 5.02
CA LEU A 66 -7.43 0.50 5.31
C LEU A 66 -6.95 -0.90 5.69
N PHE A 67 -7.78 -1.93 5.49
CA PHE A 67 -7.37 -3.33 5.56
C PHE A 67 -6.46 -3.70 4.36
N GLU A 68 -5.74 -4.81 4.46
CA GLU A 68 -4.84 -5.26 3.39
C GLU A 68 -5.57 -5.37 2.04
N GLY A 69 -6.80 -5.88 2.01
CA GLY A 69 -7.61 -5.95 0.80
C GLY A 69 -7.89 -4.59 0.15
N GLY A 70 -7.84 -3.50 0.90
CA GLY A 70 -8.07 -2.14 0.41
C GLY A 70 -6.80 -1.39 0.01
N ILE A 71 -5.65 -1.71 0.61
CA ILE A 71 -4.41 -0.95 0.42
C ILE A 71 -3.23 -1.77 -0.11
N ARG A 72 -3.25 -3.09 -0.01
CA ARG A 72 -2.21 -3.93 -0.56
C ARG A 72 -2.50 -4.28 -2.01
N VAL A 73 -1.59 -3.88 -2.89
CA VAL A 73 -1.77 -3.95 -4.34
C VAL A 73 -0.63 -4.69 -5.00
N PRO A 74 -0.86 -5.31 -6.17
CA PRO A 74 0.23 -5.88 -6.96
C PRO A 74 1.20 -4.79 -7.38
N SER A 75 2.50 -5.11 -7.40
CA SER A 75 3.55 -4.22 -7.87
C SER A 75 4.58 -5.03 -8.65
N PHE A 76 4.83 -4.62 -9.88
CA PHE A 76 5.79 -5.25 -10.78
C PHE A 76 6.77 -4.21 -11.30
N VAL A 77 8.03 -4.57 -11.37
CA VAL A 77 9.07 -3.72 -11.92
C VAL A 77 9.91 -4.53 -12.89
N THR A 78 10.08 -4.04 -14.11
CA THR A 78 11.00 -4.62 -15.07
C THR A 78 12.05 -3.58 -15.49
N TRP A 79 13.29 -4.02 -15.55
CA TRP A 79 14.44 -3.28 -16.08
C TRP A 79 15.48 -4.30 -16.56
N PRO A 80 15.40 -4.74 -17.82
CA PRO A 80 16.08 -5.95 -18.29
C PRO A 80 17.59 -5.98 -18.02
N ARG A 81 18.27 -4.83 -18.13
CA ARG A 81 19.73 -4.75 -17.87
C ARG A 81 20.12 -4.76 -16.40
N LYS A 82 19.17 -4.61 -15.47
CA LYS A 82 19.49 -4.34 -14.05
C LYS A 82 18.77 -5.26 -13.08
N ILE A 83 17.56 -5.65 -13.38
CA ILE A 83 16.75 -6.50 -12.52
C ILE A 83 16.75 -7.92 -13.08
N LYS A 84 17.10 -8.88 -12.24
CA LYS A 84 17.06 -10.29 -12.62
C LYS A 84 15.61 -10.71 -12.89
N GLU A 85 15.36 -11.29 -14.04
CA GLU A 85 14.05 -11.83 -14.42
C GLU A 85 13.57 -12.88 -13.42
N GLY A 86 12.27 -12.88 -13.13
CA GLY A 86 11.62 -13.83 -12.20
C GLY A 86 12.00 -13.62 -10.73
N SER A 87 12.72 -12.54 -10.38
CA SER A 87 13.00 -12.23 -8.99
C SER A 87 11.76 -11.65 -8.29
N PHE A 88 11.62 -11.90 -6.99
CA PHE A 88 10.60 -11.24 -6.17
C PHE A 88 11.17 -10.84 -4.81
N SER A 89 10.45 -9.95 -4.12
CA SER A 89 10.85 -9.43 -2.81
C SER A 89 9.64 -9.27 -1.90
N ASN A 90 9.83 -9.52 -0.61
CA ASN A 90 8.88 -9.23 0.46
C ASN A 90 9.13 -7.85 1.11
N HIS A 91 9.91 -6.98 0.46
CA HIS A 91 10.12 -5.63 0.97
C HIS A 91 8.78 -4.87 1.00
N ILE A 92 8.49 -4.27 2.16
CA ILE A 92 7.29 -3.46 2.35
C ILE A 92 7.60 -2.05 1.87
N SER A 93 6.89 -1.58 0.86
CA SER A 93 6.98 -0.23 0.32
C SER A 93 5.59 0.38 0.15
N SER A 94 5.55 1.67 -0.06
CA SER A 94 4.32 2.43 -0.26
C SER A 94 4.45 3.35 -1.48
N THR A 95 3.35 3.89 -1.97
CA THR A 95 3.32 4.76 -3.15
C THR A 95 4.26 5.97 -3.03
N GLN A 96 4.43 6.52 -1.84
CA GLN A 96 5.36 7.63 -1.58
C GLN A 96 6.83 7.27 -1.86
N ASP A 97 7.19 5.98 -1.89
CA ASP A 97 8.54 5.50 -2.10
C ASP A 97 8.97 5.56 -3.58
N PHE A 98 8.00 5.61 -4.50
CA PHE A 98 8.30 5.76 -5.93
C PHE A 98 9.09 7.04 -6.20
N TYR A 99 8.68 8.17 -5.62
CA TYR A 99 9.39 9.43 -5.80
C TYR A 99 10.82 9.36 -5.25
N ALA A 100 10.99 8.82 -4.03
CA ALA A 100 12.30 8.62 -3.44
C ALA A 100 13.19 7.69 -4.29
N THR A 101 12.60 6.64 -4.88
CA THR A 101 13.29 5.68 -5.75
C THR A 101 13.75 6.33 -7.05
N ILE A 102 12.92 7.20 -7.66
CA ILE A 102 13.28 7.95 -8.86
C ILE A 102 14.43 8.92 -8.58
N LEU A 103 14.38 9.65 -7.47
CA LEU A 103 15.47 10.54 -7.08
C LEU A 103 16.78 9.79 -6.89
N ASP A 104 16.75 8.63 -6.22
CA ASP A 104 17.92 7.77 -6.00
C ASP A 104 18.46 7.21 -7.32
N LEU A 105 17.59 6.79 -8.24
CA LEU A 105 17.95 6.32 -9.57
C LEU A 105 18.76 7.35 -10.34
N PHE A 106 18.38 8.63 -10.27
CA PHE A 106 19.06 9.73 -10.92
C PHE A 106 20.17 10.38 -10.06
N LYS A 107 20.45 9.81 -8.87
CA LYS A 107 21.44 10.36 -7.91
C LYS A 107 21.13 11.81 -7.50
N ILE A 108 19.87 12.14 -7.44
CA ILE A 108 19.39 13.45 -6.98
C ILE A 108 19.19 13.38 -5.47
N LYS A 109 19.71 14.36 -4.74
CA LYS A 109 19.54 14.42 -3.28
C LYS A 109 18.04 14.57 -2.93
N LYS A 110 17.54 13.63 -2.13
CA LYS A 110 16.16 13.66 -1.64
C LYS A 110 15.93 14.90 -0.75
N PRO A 111 14.90 15.71 -1.00
CA PRO A 111 14.51 16.80 -0.09
C PRO A 111 14.10 16.28 1.29
N ASN A 112 14.41 17.05 2.34
CA ASN A 112 14.19 16.60 3.73
C ASN A 112 12.71 16.36 4.08
N HIS A 113 11.77 17.04 3.41
CA HIS A 113 10.34 16.89 3.64
C HIS A 113 9.73 15.64 2.99
N ILE A 114 10.49 14.91 2.18
CA ILE A 114 10.02 13.68 1.55
C ILE A 114 10.24 12.51 2.49
N THR A 115 9.15 11.87 2.91
CA THR A 115 9.15 10.75 3.85
C THR A 115 9.40 9.39 3.18
N GLY A 116 9.12 9.28 1.86
CA GLY A 116 9.36 8.05 1.09
C GLY A 116 10.79 7.54 1.20
N LEU A 117 10.94 6.23 1.17
CA LEU A 117 12.21 5.50 1.22
C LEU A 117 12.48 4.82 -0.14
N SER A 118 13.64 5.06 -0.72
CA SER A 118 14.00 4.41 -1.99
C SER A 118 14.03 2.88 -1.85
N PHE A 119 13.33 2.18 -2.72
CA PHE A 119 13.44 0.72 -2.86
C PHE A 119 14.34 0.28 -4.02
N LEU A 120 15.11 1.21 -4.59
CA LEU A 120 16.11 0.90 -5.62
C LEU A 120 17.11 -0.19 -5.18
N PRO A 121 17.60 -0.21 -3.91
CA PRO A 121 18.46 -1.31 -3.45
C PRO A 121 17.80 -2.67 -3.57
N THR A 122 16.49 -2.79 -3.23
CA THR A 122 15.72 -4.03 -3.41
C THR A 122 15.69 -4.46 -4.88
N LEU A 123 15.41 -3.54 -5.80
CA LEU A 123 15.38 -3.82 -7.24
C LEU A 123 16.73 -4.33 -7.76
N LEU A 124 17.81 -3.88 -7.17
CA LEU A 124 19.18 -4.25 -7.55
C LEU A 124 19.76 -5.43 -6.73
N GLY A 125 18.94 -6.10 -5.92
CA GLY A 125 19.38 -7.23 -5.08
C GLY A 125 20.36 -6.84 -3.97
N LYS A 126 20.32 -5.59 -3.50
CA LYS A 126 21.19 -5.05 -2.46
C LYS A 126 20.48 -4.97 -1.10
N LYS A 127 21.25 -4.70 -0.04
CA LYS A 127 20.70 -4.46 1.30
C LYS A 127 19.77 -3.26 1.27
N GLN A 128 18.54 -3.46 1.75
CA GLN A 128 17.47 -2.50 1.76
C GLN A 128 17.17 -2.01 3.19
N ASN A 129 17.07 -0.70 3.36
CA ASN A 129 16.52 -0.11 4.57
C ASN A 129 15.00 -0.32 4.59
N LYS A 130 14.44 -0.48 5.79
CA LYS A 130 13.00 -0.65 5.99
C LYS A 130 12.39 0.62 6.58
N HIS A 131 11.13 0.86 6.29
CA HIS A 131 10.35 1.80 7.08
C HIS A 131 10.23 1.30 8.53
N GLU A 132 10.33 2.19 9.49
CA GLU A 132 9.99 1.89 10.88
C GLU A 132 8.50 1.60 11.00
N TYR A 133 7.69 2.38 10.31
CA TYR A 133 6.25 2.16 10.12
C TYR A 133 5.76 2.81 8.82
N LEU A 134 4.58 2.40 8.36
CA LEU A 134 3.77 3.08 7.37
C LEU A 134 2.43 3.46 8.00
N TYR A 135 1.97 4.68 7.72
CA TYR A 135 0.74 5.23 8.28
C TYR A 135 -0.23 5.63 7.17
N TRP A 136 -1.49 5.34 7.38
CA TRP A 136 -2.60 5.72 6.49
C TRP A 136 -3.74 6.31 7.29
N GLU A 137 -4.42 7.27 6.68
CA GLU A 137 -5.62 7.91 7.23
C GLU A 137 -6.63 8.18 6.11
N THR A 138 -7.90 8.02 6.40
CA THR A 138 -9.00 8.40 5.50
C THR A 138 -10.22 8.82 6.30
N ASN A 139 -10.96 9.81 5.78
CA ASN A 139 -12.26 10.20 6.34
C ASN A 139 -13.42 9.32 5.83
N SER A 140 -13.17 8.40 4.91
CA SER A 140 -14.17 7.43 4.46
C SER A 140 -14.63 6.53 5.60
N ARG A 141 -15.85 5.97 5.48
CA ARG A 141 -16.39 4.98 6.42
C ARG A 141 -16.29 5.43 7.88
N GLN A 142 -16.74 6.66 8.17
CA GLN A 142 -16.72 7.24 9.53
C GLN A 142 -15.30 7.49 10.09
N GLY A 143 -14.31 7.63 9.23
CA GLY A 143 -12.91 7.86 9.62
C GLY A 143 -12.17 6.59 10.02
N GLN A 144 -11.00 6.41 9.44
CA GLN A 144 -10.12 5.29 9.74
C GLN A 144 -8.66 5.76 9.83
N GLN A 145 -7.89 5.11 10.69
CA GLN A 145 -6.43 5.16 10.75
C GLN A 145 -5.88 3.75 10.67
N ALA A 146 -4.77 3.55 9.97
CA ALA A 146 -4.05 2.30 9.98
C ALA A 146 -2.55 2.51 10.07
N LEU A 147 -1.87 1.51 10.62
CA LEU A 147 -0.43 1.48 10.76
C LEU A 147 0.09 0.08 10.43
N ARG A 148 1.17 0.03 9.65
CA ARG A 148 1.96 -1.18 9.43
C ARG A 148 3.33 -1.00 10.07
N MET A 149 3.69 -1.87 11.01
CA MET A 149 4.98 -1.91 11.67
C MET A 149 5.49 -3.34 11.68
N ASP A 150 6.49 -3.63 10.86
CA ASP A 150 7.02 -4.97 10.63
C ASP A 150 5.90 -5.98 10.32
N LYS A 151 5.63 -6.95 11.18
CA LYS A 151 4.54 -7.93 11.03
C LYS A 151 3.18 -7.41 11.48
N TRP A 152 3.15 -6.33 12.25
CA TRP A 152 1.92 -5.82 12.84
C TRP A 152 1.15 -4.90 11.88
N LYS A 153 -0.15 -5.12 11.79
CA LYS A 153 -1.11 -4.21 11.19
C LYS A 153 -2.10 -3.79 12.24
N ALA A 154 -2.20 -2.48 12.45
CA ALA A 154 -3.19 -1.91 13.37
C ALA A 154 -4.19 -1.06 12.61
N ILE A 155 -5.45 -1.14 13.01
CA ILE A 155 -6.54 -0.36 12.40
C ILE A 155 -7.43 0.20 13.50
N ARG A 156 -7.75 1.50 13.40
CA ARG A 156 -8.81 2.16 14.16
C ARG A 156 -9.89 2.57 13.18
N ARG A 157 -11.15 2.16 13.43
CA ARG A 157 -12.30 2.42 12.56
C ARG A 157 -13.38 3.20 13.27
N ASN A 158 -14.31 3.79 12.50
CA ASN A 158 -15.49 4.50 13.04
C ASN A 158 -15.11 5.63 14.01
N ILE A 159 -14.05 6.32 13.73
CA ILE A 159 -13.48 7.37 14.60
C ILE A 159 -14.50 8.48 14.85
N ALA A 160 -15.28 8.86 13.82
CA ALA A 160 -16.31 9.90 13.91
C ALA A 160 -17.46 9.55 14.86
N THR A 161 -17.62 8.28 15.23
CA THR A 161 -18.60 7.84 16.25
C THR A 161 -18.02 7.82 17.66
N GLY A 162 -16.79 8.25 17.84
CA GLY A 162 -16.07 8.27 19.12
C GLY A 162 -15.34 6.97 19.44
N ASN A 163 -15.23 6.03 18.48
CA ASN A 163 -14.47 4.80 18.68
C ASN A 163 -12.97 5.08 18.80
N LYS A 164 -12.32 4.56 19.85
CA LYS A 164 -10.90 4.68 20.13
C LYS A 164 -10.17 3.34 20.09
N GLU A 165 -10.90 2.25 19.94
CA GLU A 165 -10.33 0.90 19.94
C GLU A 165 -9.44 0.69 18.69
N ILE A 166 -8.34 0.01 18.92
CA ILE A 166 -7.39 -0.39 17.89
C ILE A 166 -7.45 -1.90 17.75
N GLU A 167 -7.79 -2.39 16.56
CA GLU A 167 -7.66 -3.78 16.18
C GLU A 167 -6.20 -4.05 15.76
N LEU A 168 -5.63 -5.17 16.17
CA LEU A 168 -4.24 -5.54 15.88
C LEU A 168 -4.18 -6.92 15.23
N PHE A 169 -3.44 -7.03 14.15
CA PHE A 169 -3.30 -8.27 13.37
C PHE A 169 -1.82 -8.60 13.15
N ASP A 170 -1.46 -9.88 13.30
CA ASP A 170 -0.16 -10.40 12.91
C ASP A 170 -0.23 -10.91 11.46
N LEU A 171 0.22 -10.12 10.50
CA LEU A 171 0.11 -10.46 9.08
C LEU A 171 1.02 -11.61 8.62
N THR A 172 1.89 -12.12 9.47
CA THR A 172 2.64 -13.36 9.18
C THR A 172 1.79 -14.61 9.38
N LEU A 173 0.74 -14.52 10.21
CA LEU A 173 -0.16 -15.61 10.56
C LEU A 173 -1.56 -15.41 10.00
N ASP A 174 -1.96 -14.14 9.82
CA ASP A 174 -3.33 -13.74 9.45
C ASP A 174 -3.32 -12.62 8.42
N THR A 175 -3.07 -12.98 7.16
CA THR A 175 -3.05 -12.03 6.04
C THR A 175 -4.42 -11.44 5.71
N LYS A 176 -5.50 -12.03 6.24
CA LYS A 176 -6.88 -11.60 6.02
C LYS A 176 -7.46 -10.77 7.16
N GLU A 177 -6.65 -10.49 8.18
CA GLU A 177 -7.01 -9.61 9.29
C GLU A 177 -8.33 -10.03 9.98
N LYS A 178 -8.47 -11.36 10.27
CA LYS A 178 -9.67 -11.95 10.88
C LYS A 178 -9.57 -12.06 12.40
N ASN A 179 -8.35 -12.14 12.94
CA ASN A 179 -8.10 -12.44 14.33
C ASN A 179 -7.47 -11.23 15.03
N ASP A 180 -8.28 -10.43 15.70
CA ASP A 180 -7.78 -9.33 16.51
C ASP A 180 -7.05 -9.86 17.75
N VAL A 181 -5.74 -9.57 17.81
CA VAL A 181 -4.86 -9.95 18.93
C VAL A 181 -4.48 -8.76 19.83
N SER A 182 -5.19 -7.64 19.74
CA SER A 182 -4.92 -6.42 20.49
C SER A 182 -4.88 -6.65 22.00
N LYS A 183 -5.81 -7.43 22.53
CA LYS A 183 -5.92 -7.72 23.98
C LYS A 183 -4.73 -8.50 24.52
N SER A 184 -4.03 -9.24 23.69
CA SER A 184 -2.87 -10.06 24.07
C SER A 184 -1.53 -9.36 23.82
N ASN A 185 -1.53 -8.13 23.27
CA ASN A 185 -0.33 -7.39 22.86
C ASN A 185 -0.44 -5.91 23.26
N LEU A 186 -0.70 -5.65 24.53
CA LEU A 186 -0.96 -4.28 25.05
C LEU A 186 0.26 -3.35 24.93
N ASP A 187 1.45 -3.88 25.00
CA ASP A 187 2.71 -3.16 24.78
C ASP A 187 2.80 -2.65 23.33
N VAL A 188 2.44 -3.46 22.36
CA VAL A 188 2.39 -3.10 20.93
C VAL A 188 1.31 -2.04 20.71
N ILE A 189 0.12 -2.21 21.29
CA ILE A 189 -0.96 -1.20 21.23
C ILE A 189 -0.51 0.15 21.77
N SER A 190 0.17 0.15 22.92
CA SER A 190 0.68 1.40 23.52
C SER A 190 1.68 2.11 22.61
N GLN A 191 2.57 1.37 21.96
CA GLN A 191 3.49 1.92 20.97
C GLN A 191 2.75 2.49 19.75
N ILE A 192 1.76 1.77 19.24
CA ILE A 192 0.94 2.20 18.09
C ILE A 192 0.15 3.47 18.41
N GLU A 193 -0.39 3.61 19.61
CA GLU A 193 -1.09 4.84 20.02
C GLU A 193 -0.18 6.08 19.99
N ILE A 194 1.09 5.93 20.39
CA ILE A 194 2.07 6.99 20.29
C ILE A 194 2.31 7.34 18.83
N ILE A 195 2.56 6.34 17.99
CA ILE A 195 2.84 6.56 16.57
C ILE A 195 1.63 7.19 15.85
N PHE A 196 0.41 6.79 16.15
CA PHE A 196 -0.81 7.41 15.59
C PHE A 196 -0.89 8.91 15.85
N LYS A 197 -0.41 9.37 17.01
CA LYS A 197 -0.36 10.81 17.36
C LYS A 197 0.78 11.52 16.64
N GLU A 198 1.96 10.91 16.58
CA GLU A 198 3.17 11.52 16.03
C GLU A 198 3.18 11.54 14.49
N ALA A 199 2.67 10.47 13.86
CA ALA A 199 2.63 10.35 12.40
C ALA A 199 1.57 11.25 11.76
N ARG A 200 0.56 11.66 12.54
CA ARG A 200 -0.56 12.43 12.02
C ARG A 200 -0.21 13.91 11.88
N THR A 201 -0.55 14.46 10.71
CA THR A 201 -0.58 15.91 10.48
C THR A 201 -2.03 16.34 10.24
N THR A 202 -2.49 17.36 10.95
CA THR A 202 -3.83 17.92 10.72
C THR A 202 -3.97 18.38 9.26
N PRO A 203 -5.00 17.94 8.52
CA PRO A 203 -5.19 18.34 7.15
C PRO A 203 -5.38 19.86 7.01
N THR A 204 -4.84 20.44 5.94
CA THR A 204 -5.04 21.88 5.64
C THR A 204 -6.48 22.14 5.17
N LEU A 205 -7.08 21.20 4.44
CA LEU A 205 -8.43 21.33 3.89
C LEU A 205 -9.45 20.65 4.79
N LYS A 206 -10.48 21.36 5.21
CA LYS A 206 -11.56 20.86 6.07
C LYS A 206 -12.28 19.63 5.52
N ASN A 207 -12.32 19.47 4.20
CA ASN A 207 -12.93 18.29 3.57
C ASN A 207 -12.24 16.96 3.92
N PHE A 208 -11.00 17.01 4.42
CA PHE A 208 -10.25 15.84 4.87
C PHE A 208 -10.26 15.69 6.40
N TYR A 209 -10.96 16.55 7.12
CA TYR A 209 -11.09 16.43 8.56
C TYR A 209 -11.84 15.17 8.95
N ILE A 210 -11.41 14.54 10.02
CA ILE A 210 -12.06 13.41 10.65
C ILE A 210 -12.64 13.89 11.98
N LYS A 211 -13.96 13.84 12.12
CA LYS A 211 -14.62 14.11 13.40
C LYS A 211 -14.04 13.16 14.46
N GLY A 212 -13.71 13.70 15.63
CA GLY A 212 -13.07 12.93 16.71
C GLY A 212 -11.53 12.92 16.68
N LEU A 213 -10.91 13.45 15.60
CA LEU A 213 -9.47 13.74 15.54
C LEU A 213 -9.21 15.23 15.37
N ASP A 214 -10.04 15.94 14.60
CA ASP A 214 -9.85 17.35 14.24
C ASP A 214 -10.82 18.30 14.95
N PHE A 215 -11.92 17.79 15.51
CA PHE A 215 -12.94 18.56 16.27
C PHE A 215 -13.83 17.62 17.10
#